data_82a7bd396080d02f93ba7d09c6f2c04f
#
_entry.id   82a7bd396080d02f93ba7d09c6f2c04f
#
_cell.length_a   1.000
_cell.length_b   1.000
_cell.length_c   1.000
_cell.angle_alpha   90.00
_cell.angle_beta   90.00
_cell.angle_gamma   90.00
#
_symmetry.space_group_name_H-M   'P 1'
#
loop_
_entity.id
_entity.type
_entity.pdbx_description
1 polymer ?
#
loop_
_entity_poly.entity_id
_entity_poly.type
_entity_poly.pdbx_seq_one_letter_code
_entity_poly.pdbx_strand_id
1 'polypeptide(L)'
;MMWELLKLRTVLLLALSTVSAAQAGQTEVPDELGAMTLDARVDESVMGINDKLVKWRRDLHAHPELSNREFRTAEVIAAHLRKLGMTVTTDVAHTGVVGYLRGRSEHPLVALRSDMDALPVTEQVDLAFASTVKGEYLGQEVGVMHACGHDNHMAMLMGAAEVLAGMADEIPGSIKFIFQPAEEGPPEGEQGGAKLMVKEGVLQDVDAIFGLHVFPSALGTVQYRTGGIMASSDTFKIKVKGRQTHGAVPWGGVDPIVVAAQIVLGLQTIPSRQLDSTLTPSIVTIGKIQGGVRSNIIPDDVEMLGDRKSVV
;
A
#
# COMPACT_ATOMS: atom_id res chain seq x y z
N MET A 1 7.75 8.06 18.98
CA MET A 1 8.82 8.98 18.57
C MET A 1 10.07 8.21 18.10
N MET A 2 10.73 7.42 18.94
CA MET A 2 11.88 6.56 18.57
C MET A 2 11.56 5.46 17.52
N TRP A 3 10.32 5.06 17.39
CA TRP A 3 9.80 4.04 16.47
C TRP A 3 9.83 4.42 14.98
N GLU A 4 9.47 5.65 14.62
CA GLU A 4 9.52 6.12 13.22
C GLU A 4 10.96 6.24 12.73
N LEU A 5 11.87 6.64 13.62
CA LEU A 5 13.30 6.73 13.33
C LEU A 5 13.93 5.36 13.02
N LEU A 6 13.54 4.31 13.76
CA LEU A 6 14.08 2.97 13.54
C LEU A 6 13.65 2.39 12.18
N LYS A 7 12.41 2.62 11.78
CA LYS A 7 11.90 2.20 10.46
C LYS A 7 12.61 2.93 9.32
N LEU A 8 12.75 4.25 9.44
CA LEU A 8 13.45 5.06 8.45
C LEU A 8 14.92 4.60 8.30
N ARG A 9 15.60 4.36 9.40
CA ARG A 9 16.96 3.81 9.42
C ARG A 9 17.05 2.48 8.65
N THR A 10 16.12 1.57 8.88
CA THR A 10 16.12 0.25 8.24
C THR A 10 15.96 0.35 6.72
N VAL A 11 15.05 1.20 6.25
CA VAL A 11 14.87 1.44 4.81
C VAL A 11 16.11 2.06 4.19
N LEU A 12 16.71 3.05 4.86
CA LEU A 12 17.93 3.72 4.41
C LEU A 12 19.13 2.77 4.35
N LEU A 13 19.35 1.95 5.38
CA LEU A 13 20.45 0.98 5.42
C LEU A 13 20.27 -0.14 4.39
N LEU A 14 19.05 -0.62 4.17
CA LEU A 14 18.76 -1.58 3.10
C LEU A 14 19.04 -0.98 1.72
N ALA A 15 18.61 0.25 1.45
CA ALA A 15 18.89 0.92 0.19
C ALA A 15 20.40 1.12 -0.06
N LEU A 16 21.14 1.55 0.96
CA LEU A 16 22.59 1.78 0.86
C LEU A 16 23.38 0.46 0.79
N SER A 17 22.98 -0.58 1.52
CA SER A 17 23.68 -1.87 1.52
C SER A 17 23.51 -2.65 0.23
N THR A 18 22.36 -2.60 -0.43
CA THR A 18 22.14 -3.28 -1.72
C THR A 18 22.92 -2.60 -2.85
N VAL A 19 23.05 -1.27 -2.82
CA VAL A 19 23.91 -0.53 -3.75
C VAL A 19 25.38 -0.87 -3.52
N SER A 20 25.81 -1.13 -2.27
CA SER A 20 27.18 -1.54 -1.92
C SER A 20 27.48 -3.00 -2.28
N ALA A 21 26.51 -3.92 -2.15
CA ALA A 21 26.72 -5.35 -2.42
C ALA A 21 26.94 -5.65 -3.93
N ALA A 22 26.46 -4.81 -4.82
CA ALA A 22 26.71 -4.94 -6.26
C ALA A 22 28.18 -4.64 -6.65
N GLN A 23 28.98 -4.06 -5.74
CA GLN A 23 30.39 -3.74 -5.93
C GLN A 23 31.35 -4.50 -5.02
N ALA A 24 30.89 -5.55 -4.32
CA ALA A 24 31.72 -6.35 -3.39
C ALA A 24 32.82 -7.13 -4.12
N GLY A 25 33.86 -6.42 -4.47
CA GLY A 25 35.15 -6.91 -5.01
C GLY A 25 36.33 -6.02 -4.63
N GLN A 26 36.13 -5.00 -3.79
CA GLN A 26 37.20 -4.10 -3.37
C GLN A 26 37.39 -4.13 -1.85
N THR A 27 38.62 -4.36 -1.45
CA THR A 27 39.17 -4.37 -0.09
C THR A 27 38.79 -3.11 0.66
N GLU A 28 38.32 -3.27 1.91
CA GLU A 28 38.15 -2.20 2.88
C GLU A 28 39.46 -1.42 3.03
N VAL A 29 39.43 -0.13 2.69
CA VAL A 29 40.50 0.82 3.04
C VAL A 29 40.19 1.26 4.49
N PRO A 30 41.17 1.19 5.43
CA PRO A 30 40.96 1.65 6.79
C PRO A 30 40.67 3.17 6.78
N ASP A 31 39.57 3.57 7.42
CA ASP A 31 39.16 4.97 7.56
C ASP A 31 40.11 5.68 8.53
N GLU A 32 40.62 6.84 8.14
CA GLU A 32 41.49 7.67 8.98
C GLU A 32 40.73 8.15 10.23
N LEU A 33 41.40 8.14 11.37
CA LEU A 33 40.93 8.52 12.70
C LEU A 33 40.10 9.80 12.66
N GLY A 34 38.77 9.68 12.86
CA GLY A 34 37.89 10.80 13.17
C GLY A 34 36.64 10.99 12.30
N ALA A 35 36.49 10.29 11.18
CA ALA A 35 35.27 10.36 10.39
C ALA A 35 34.16 9.45 10.98
N MET A 36 32.94 9.98 11.08
CA MET A 36 31.78 9.18 11.47
C MET A 36 31.52 8.10 10.43
N THR A 37 31.18 6.89 10.89
CA THR A 37 30.74 5.82 9.99
C THR A 37 29.48 6.24 9.22
N LEU A 38 29.22 5.61 8.06
CA LEU A 38 28.00 5.86 7.29
C LEU A 38 26.75 5.69 8.15
N ASP A 39 26.69 4.61 8.94
CA ASP A 39 25.58 4.33 9.87
C ASP A 39 25.37 5.46 10.88
N ALA A 40 26.44 5.97 11.49
CA ALA A 40 26.33 7.05 12.46
C ALA A 40 25.84 8.36 11.82
N ARG A 41 26.26 8.66 10.59
CA ARG A 41 25.78 9.85 9.84
C ARG A 41 24.32 9.72 9.42
N VAL A 42 23.89 8.51 9.02
CA VAL A 42 22.48 8.24 8.73
C VAL A 42 21.66 8.42 10.00
N ASP A 43 22.09 7.87 11.14
CA ASP A 43 21.40 8.02 12.42
C ASP A 43 21.28 9.49 12.84
N GLU A 44 22.34 10.28 12.74
CA GLU A 44 22.31 11.71 13.05
C GLU A 44 21.34 12.46 12.12
N SER A 45 21.39 12.20 10.82
CA SER A 45 20.50 12.83 9.84
C SER A 45 19.03 12.50 10.10
N VAL A 46 18.73 11.21 10.40
CA VAL A 46 17.38 10.76 10.74
C VAL A 46 16.89 11.41 12.03
N MET A 47 17.73 11.51 13.06
CA MET A 47 17.39 12.22 14.32
C MET A 47 17.10 13.70 14.08
N GLY A 48 17.85 14.34 13.18
CA GLY A 48 17.70 15.76 12.84
C GLY A 48 16.37 16.09 12.15
N ILE A 49 15.71 15.13 11.51
CA ILE A 49 14.42 15.34 10.81
C ILE A 49 13.20 14.79 11.55
N ASN A 50 13.36 14.23 12.76
CA ASN A 50 12.29 13.59 13.51
C ASN A 50 11.02 14.45 13.64
N ASP A 51 11.17 15.71 14.01
CA ASP A 51 10.03 16.61 14.20
C ASP A 51 9.31 16.92 12.87
N LYS A 52 10.06 16.93 11.75
CA LYS A 52 9.46 17.05 10.41
C LYS A 52 8.65 15.80 10.05
N LEU A 53 9.17 14.60 10.33
CA LEU A 53 8.47 13.33 10.10
C LEU A 53 7.12 13.30 10.81
N VAL A 54 7.11 13.64 12.11
CA VAL A 54 5.89 13.70 12.90
C VAL A 54 4.92 14.74 12.35
N LYS A 55 5.41 15.90 11.93
CA LYS A 55 4.58 16.97 11.34
C LYS A 55 3.97 16.54 10.01
N TRP A 56 4.74 15.96 9.09
CA TRP A 56 4.24 15.48 7.82
C TRP A 56 3.21 14.36 8.00
N ARG A 57 3.51 13.38 8.85
CA ARG A 57 2.58 12.30 9.15
C ARG A 57 1.24 12.84 9.68
N ARG A 58 1.25 13.78 10.63
CA ARG A 58 0.02 14.37 11.18
C ARG A 58 -0.74 15.22 10.18
N ASP A 59 -0.04 15.96 9.32
CA ASP A 59 -0.67 16.73 8.25
C ASP A 59 -1.35 15.83 7.22
N LEU A 60 -0.68 14.77 6.76
CA LEU A 60 -1.25 13.78 5.85
C LEU A 60 -2.44 13.05 6.48
N HIS A 61 -2.34 12.70 7.77
CA HIS A 61 -3.42 12.05 8.51
C HIS A 61 -4.68 12.93 8.64
N ALA A 62 -4.49 14.22 8.86
CA ALA A 62 -5.60 15.18 8.97
C ALA A 62 -6.29 15.48 7.63
N HIS A 63 -5.63 15.17 6.50
CA HIS A 63 -6.11 15.48 5.15
C HIS A 63 -6.04 14.25 4.24
N PRO A 64 -6.69 13.13 4.61
CA PRO A 64 -6.66 11.90 3.83
C PRO A 64 -7.49 12.03 2.56
N GLU A 65 -7.06 11.35 1.50
CA GLU A 65 -7.75 11.32 0.22
C GLU A 65 -7.94 9.87 -0.24
N LEU A 66 -9.10 9.58 -0.84
CA LEU A 66 -9.43 8.24 -1.35
C LEU A 66 -8.61 7.90 -2.60
N SER A 67 -8.54 6.61 -2.90
CA SER A 67 -7.87 6.04 -4.08
C SER A 67 -8.20 6.79 -5.38
N ASN A 68 -7.19 7.13 -6.20
CA ASN A 68 -7.25 7.95 -7.40
C ASN A 68 -7.81 9.38 -7.18
N ARG A 69 -7.82 9.86 -5.94
CA ARG A 69 -8.25 11.24 -5.57
C ARG A 69 -7.20 11.94 -4.69
N GLU A 70 -5.99 11.40 -4.63
CA GLU A 70 -4.88 11.83 -3.78
C GLU A 70 -4.18 13.09 -4.34
N PHE A 71 -4.96 14.08 -4.79
CA PHE A 71 -4.43 15.27 -5.50
C PHE A 71 -3.59 16.17 -4.60
N ARG A 72 -4.09 16.51 -3.39
CA ARG A 72 -3.35 17.31 -2.41
C ARG A 72 -2.12 16.57 -1.93
N THR A 73 -2.26 15.30 -1.63
CA THR A 73 -1.18 14.42 -1.20
C THR A 73 -0.06 14.37 -2.25
N ALA A 74 -0.42 14.19 -3.51
CA ALA A 74 0.52 14.21 -4.64
C ALA A 74 1.25 15.56 -4.75
N GLU A 75 0.54 16.68 -4.59
CA GLU A 75 1.13 18.02 -4.64
C GLU A 75 2.14 18.24 -3.52
N VAL A 76 1.79 17.86 -2.27
CA VAL A 76 2.67 17.97 -1.10
C VAL A 76 3.95 17.16 -1.30
N ILE A 77 3.83 15.92 -1.77
CA ILE A 77 4.97 15.03 -2.03
C ILE A 77 5.83 15.59 -3.17
N ALA A 78 5.23 15.95 -4.30
CA ALA A 78 5.96 16.47 -5.46
C ALA A 78 6.71 17.76 -5.12
N ALA A 79 6.10 18.66 -4.36
CA ALA A 79 6.74 19.89 -3.91
C ALA A 79 7.95 19.61 -3.00
N HIS A 80 7.84 18.63 -2.09
CA HIS A 80 8.93 18.19 -1.23
C HIS A 80 10.12 17.66 -2.04
N LEU A 81 9.86 16.70 -2.96
CA LEU A 81 10.90 16.08 -3.77
C LEU A 81 11.59 17.10 -4.71
N ARG A 82 10.82 18.01 -5.31
CA ARG A 82 11.39 19.09 -6.14
C ARG A 82 12.32 20.02 -5.33
N LYS A 83 11.92 20.34 -4.09
CA LYS A 83 12.75 21.14 -3.17
C LYS A 83 14.09 20.48 -2.84
N LEU A 84 14.13 19.14 -2.87
CA LEU A 84 15.36 18.36 -2.68
C LEU A 84 16.21 18.23 -3.95
N GLY A 85 15.82 18.86 -5.06
CA GLY A 85 16.56 18.83 -6.32
C GLY A 85 16.34 17.60 -7.18
N MET A 86 15.32 16.78 -6.88
CA MET A 86 15.01 15.59 -7.67
C MET A 86 14.29 15.93 -8.97
N THR A 87 14.47 15.08 -9.99
CA THR A 87 13.56 15.04 -11.13
C THR A 87 12.26 14.38 -10.72
N VAL A 88 11.13 15.08 -10.89
CA VAL A 88 9.82 14.61 -10.38
C VAL A 88 8.82 14.51 -11.52
N THR A 89 8.21 13.33 -11.64
CA THR A 89 7.07 13.05 -12.54
C THR A 89 5.81 12.92 -11.69
N THR A 90 4.77 13.64 -12.04
CA THR A 90 3.42 13.57 -11.43
C THR A 90 2.43 12.92 -12.39
N ASP A 91 1.20 12.72 -11.91
CA ASP A 91 0.10 12.14 -12.68
C ASP A 91 0.36 10.71 -13.18
N VAL A 92 1.28 10.01 -12.51
CA VAL A 92 1.59 8.60 -12.79
C VAL A 92 0.47 7.74 -12.21
N ALA A 93 -0.15 6.90 -13.02
CA ALA A 93 -1.32 6.12 -12.62
C ALA A 93 -2.41 6.99 -11.95
N HIS A 94 -2.72 8.14 -12.52
CA HIS A 94 -3.62 9.22 -12.10
C HIS A 94 -2.95 10.22 -11.14
N THR A 95 -2.71 9.86 -9.88
CA THR A 95 -2.25 10.78 -8.82
C THR A 95 -0.87 10.43 -8.28
N GLY A 96 -0.26 9.35 -8.74
CA GLY A 96 1.04 8.91 -8.27
C GLY A 96 2.17 9.88 -8.59
N VAL A 97 3.21 9.84 -7.75
CA VAL A 97 4.40 10.69 -7.86
C VAL A 97 5.64 9.82 -7.90
N VAL A 98 6.54 10.12 -8.83
CA VAL A 98 7.84 9.46 -8.94
C VAL A 98 8.95 10.50 -8.89
N GLY A 99 9.84 10.37 -7.91
CA GLY A 99 11.06 11.16 -7.79
C GLY A 99 12.30 10.37 -8.20
N TYR A 100 13.21 10.99 -8.90
CA TYR A 100 14.50 10.40 -9.27
C TYR A 100 15.64 11.20 -8.64
N LEU A 101 16.43 10.54 -7.79
CA LEU A 101 17.65 11.07 -7.20
C LEU A 101 18.86 10.44 -7.91
N ARG A 102 19.59 11.26 -8.64
CA ARG A 102 20.85 10.86 -9.26
C ARG A 102 21.95 10.76 -8.21
N GLY A 103 22.59 9.61 -8.10
CA GLY A 103 23.83 9.44 -7.38
C GLY A 103 25.04 9.46 -8.34
N ARG A 104 26.11 8.72 -8.01
CA ARG A 104 27.35 8.70 -8.80
C ARG A 104 27.19 8.10 -10.19
N SER A 105 26.29 7.11 -10.33
CA SER A 105 25.97 6.46 -11.60
C SER A 105 24.46 6.24 -11.75
N GLU A 106 24.02 5.84 -12.94
CA GLU A 106 22.61 5.51 -13.20
C GLU A 106 22.21 4.21 -12.51
N HIS A 107 23.10 3.25 -12.54
CA HIS A 107 22.92 1.92 -11.96
C HIS A 107 23.94 1.62 -10.87
N PRO A 108 23.59 0.74 -9.91
CA PRO A 108 22.25 0.15 -9.75
C PRO A 108 21.18 1.20 -9.45
N LEU A 109 19.97 1.01 -10.03
CA LEU A 109 18.81 1.85 -9.75
C LEU A 109 17.89 1.14 -8.74
N VAL A 110 17.87 1.65 -7.52
CA VAL A 110 17.05 1.12 -6.43
C VAL A 110 15.77 1.94 -6.30
N ALA A 111 14.63 1.29 -6.23
CA ALA A 111 13.36 1.95 -5.96
C ALA A 111 12.96 1.79 -4.49
N LEU A 112 12.43 2.86 -3.89
CA LEU A 112 11.78 2.88 -2.59
C LEU A 112 10.31 3.25 -2.79
N ARG A 113 9.38 2.45 -2.24
CA ARG A 113 7.94 2.57 -2.49
C ARG A 113 7.17 2.86 -1.21
N SER A 114 6.23 3.77 -1.30
CA SER A 114 5.13 4.00 -0.37
C SER A 114 3.81 4.02 -1.14
N ASP A 115 2.74 3.56 -0.53
CA ASP A 115 1.37 3.86 -0.92
C ASP A 115 0.95 5.24 -0.39
N MET A 116 -0.21 5.79 -0.87
CA MET A 116 -0.59 7.15 -0.52
C MET A 116 -2.09 7.39 -0.34
N ASP A 117 -2.94 6.42 -0.64
CA ASP A 117 -4.38 6.53 -0.53
C ASP A 117 -4.90 6.23 0.89
N ALA A 118 -6.10 6.69 1.17
CA ALA A 118 -6.83 6.47 2.41
C ALA A 118 -8.11 5.66 2.18
N LEU A 119 -8.71 5.20 3.28
CA LEU A 119 -9.89 4.33 3.29
C LEU A 119 -11.19 5.10 3.57
N PRO A 120 -12.34 4.61 3.07
CA PRO A 120 -13.67 5.15 3.39
C PRO A 120 -14.11 4.74 4.81
N VAL A 121 -13.37 5.21 5.82
CA VAL A 121 -13.54 4.91 7.25
C VAL A 121 -13.68 6.21 8.03
N THR A 122 -14.68 6.28 8.90
CA THR A 122 -14.84 7.42 9.83
C THR A 122 -13.90 7.23 11.03
N GLU A 123 -13.02 8.19 11.26
CA GLU A 123 -12.14 8.18 12.42
C GLU A 123 -12.94 8.36 13.70
N GLN A 124 -12.60 7.59 14.74
CA GLN A 124 -13.29 7.59 16.04
C GLN A 124 -12.36 8.01 17.19
N VAL A 125 -11.13 8.40 16.88
CA VAL A 125 -10.13 8.75 17.90
C VAL A 125 -10.13 10.25 18.11
N ASP A 126 -10.16 10.71 19.37
CA ASP A 126 -10.08 12.13 19.72
C ASP A 126 -8.60 12.58 19.77
N LEU A 127 -8.09 13.03 18.65
CA LEU A 127 -6.74 13.55 18.50
C LEU A 127 -6.77 14.91 17.80
N ALA A 128 -5.84 15.78 18.14
CA ALA A 128 -5.75 17.12 17.55
C ALA A 128 -5.52 17.13 16.03
N PHE A 129 -5.10 16.01 15.45
CA PHE A 129 -4.88 15.79 14.02
C PHE A 129 -5.78 14.69 13.45
N ALA A 130 -6.85 14.31 14.16
CA ALA A 130 -7.84 13.35 13.67
C ALA A 130 -8.49 13.87 12.37
N SER A 131 -8.77 12.96 11.45
CA SER A 131 -9.45 13.30 10.21
C SER A 131 -10.92 13.64 10.46
N THR A 132 -11.35 14.77 9.92
CA THR A 132 -12.76 15.16 9.81
C THR A 132 -13.22 15.17 8.34
N VAL A 133 -12.38 14.68 7.45
CA VAL A 133 -12.64 14.68 6.00
C VAL A 133 -13.77 13.74 5.67
N LYS A 134 -14.62 14.18 4.77
CA LYS A 134 -15.67 13.38 4.16
C LYS A 134 -15.45 13.29 2.65
N GLY A 135 -15.81 12.15 2.10
CA GLY A 135 -15.73 11.88 0.67
C GLY A 135 -16.93 11.09 0.19
N GLU A 136 -17.02 10.89 -1.10
CA GLU A 136 -18.04 10.03 -1.72
C GLU A 136 -17.42 8.66 -2.06
N TYR A 137 -18.04 7.58 -1.61
CA TYR A 137 -17.66 6.21 -1.95
C TYR A 137 -18.90 5.37 -2.25
N LEU A 138 -18.96 4.78 -3.45
CA LEU A 138 -20.10 4.02 -3.97
C LEU A 138 -21.44 4.77 -3.86
N GLY A 139 -21.45 6.07 -4.16
CA GLY A 139 -22.62 6.93 -4.13
C GLY A 139 -23.11 7.32 -2.72
N GLN A 140 -22.28 7.13 -1.69
CA GLN A 140 -22.59 7.49 -0.31
C GLN A 140 -21.52 8.41 0.26
N GLU A 141 -21.94 9.40 1.08
CA GLU A 141 -21.01 10.19 1.87
C GLU A 141 -20.43 9.33 3.01
N VAL A 142 -19.12 9.28 3.10
CA VAL A 142 -18.37 8.51 4.12
C VAL A 142 -17.31 9.38 4.76
N GLY A 143 -16.89 9.05 5.98
CA GLY A 143 -15.65 9.58 6.53
C GLY A 143 -14.45 9.00 5.79
N VAL A 144 -13.34 9.75 5.75
CA VAL A 144 -12.10 9.29 5.12
C VAL A 144 -10.98 9.32 6.15
N MET A 145 -10.20 8.25 6.26
CA MET A 145 -9.12 8.10 7.25
C MET A 145 -7.97 7.26 6.70
N HIS A 146 -6.74 7.61 7.05
CA HIS A 146 -5.58 6.74 6.89
C HIS A 146 -5.59 5.59 7.92
N ALA A 147 -6.57 4.68 7.79
CA ALA A 147 -6.74 3.55 8.71
C ALA A 147 -5.72 2.42 8.48
N CYS A 148 -5.12 2.35 7.30
CA CYS A 148 -4.06 1.38 6.95
C CYS A 148 -2.65 1.90 7.26
N GLY A 149 -2.49 3.18 7.59
CA GLY A 149 -1.23 3.78 8.01
C GLY A 149 -0.35 4.30 6.87
N HIS A 150 -0.90 4.55 5.67
CA HIS A 150 -0.16 5.06 4.52
C HIS A 150 0.42 6.46 4.79
N ASP A 151 -0.17 7.26 5.67
CA ASP A 151 0.38 8.52 6.19
C ASP A 151 1.76 8.34 6.86
N ASN A 152 1.97 7.21 7.56
CA ASN A 152 3.29 6.86 8.11
C ASN A 152 4.26 6.47 6.99
N HIS A 153 3.79 5.66 6.01
CA HIS A 153 4.63 5.22 4.90
C HIS A 153 5.13 6.40 4.08
N MET A 154 4.24 7.33 3.73
CA MET A 154 4.60 8.56 3.02
C MET A 154 5.58 9.41 3.80
N ALA A 155 5.33 9.67 5.09
CA ALA A 155 6.22 10.47 5.92
C ALA A 155 7.61 9.83 6.02
N MET A 156 7.71 8.51 6.18
CA MET A 156 8.98 7.79 6.18
C MET A 156 9.72 7.90 4.84
N LEU A 157 9.01 7.75 3.71
CA LEU A 157 9.63 7.85 2.39
C LEU A 157 10.06 9.28 2.05
N MET A 158 9.29 10.30 2.46
CA MET A 158 9.69 11.71 2.36
C MET A 158 10.94 11.99 3.20
N GLY A 159 11.03 11.42 4.39
CA GLY A 159 12.23 11.53 5.24
C GLY A 159 13.43 10.82 4.66
N ALA A 160 13.24 9.61 4.11
CA ALA A 160 14.30 8.89 3.38
C ALA A 160 14.81 9.72 2.20
N ALA A 161 13.91 10.36 1.47
CA ALA A 161 14.25 11.25 0.36
C ALA A 161 15.12 12.44 0.83
N GLU A 162 14.78 13.07 1.96
CA GLU A 162 15.55 14.20 2.50
C GLU A 162 16.95 13.76 2.94
N VAL A 163 17.09 12.66 3.67
CA VAL A 163 18.39 12.15 4.11
C VAL A 163 19.25 11.72 2.94
N LEU A 164 18.70 10.94 2.01
CA LEU A 164 19.46 10.44 0.86
C LEU A 164 19.84 11.55 -0.13
N ALA A 165 19.01 12.57 -0.30
CA ALA A 165 19.36 13.75 -1.08
C ALA A 165 20.58 14.51 -0.50
N GLY A 166 20.68 14.57 0.84
CA GLY A 166 21.84 15.15 1.52
C GLY A 166 23.13 14.34 1.35
N MET A 167 23.04 13.10 0.88
CA MET A 167 24.14 12.16 0.69
C MET A 167 24.30 11.71 -0.78
N ALA A 168 23.68 12.40 -1.74
CA ALA A 168 23.61 11.98 -3.13
C ALA A 168 24.97 11.66 -3.76
N ASP A 169 25.99 12.44 -3.45
CA ASP A 169 27.36 12.25 -3.94
C ASP A 169 28.05 11.00 -3.39
N GLU A 170 27.48 10.36 -2.38
CA GLU A 170 28.00 9.14 -1.77
C GLU A 170 27.25 7.88 -2.25
N ILE A 171 26.09 8.04 -2.85
CA ILE A 171 25.27 6.93 -3.38
C ILE A 171 25.93 6.40 -4.66
N PRO A 172 26.37 5.13 -4.69
CA PRO A 172 27.08 4.58 -5.86
C PRO A 172 26.21 4.52 -7.14
N GLY A 173 24.92 4.22 -6.98
CA GLY A 173 23.92 4.18 -8.06
C GLY A 173 22.97 5.37 -8.01
N SER A 174 21.70 5.14 -8.31
CA SER A 174 20.62 6.13 -8.24
C SER A 174 19.40 5.56 -7.51
N ILE A 175 18.50 6.44 -7.05
CA ILE A 175 17.31 6.05 -6.30
C ILE A 175 16.05 6.60 -6.96
N LYS A 176 15.05 5.75 -7.09
CA LYS A 176 13.70 6.10 -7.53
C LYS A 176 12.74 6.04 -6.35
N PHE A 177 12.13 7.17 -6.00
CA PHE A 177 11.10 7.26 -4.96
C PHE A 177 9.74 7.14 -5.62
N ILE A 178 8.97 6.11 -5.25
CA ILE A 178 7.67 5.80 -5.84
C ILE A 178 6.59 6.00 -4.79
N PHE A 179 5.71 6.97 -5.01
CA PHE A 179 4.51 7.19 -4.21
C PHE A 179 3.32 6.68 -5.02
N GLN A 180 2.83 5.50 -4.64
CA GLN A 180 1.84 4.75 -5.38
C GLN A 180 0.42 5.14 -4.94
N PRO A 181 -0.48 5.56 -5.87
CA PRO A 181 -1.89 5.79 -5.58
C PRO A 181 -2.67 4.47 -5.56
N ALA A 182 -3.91 4.52 -5.06
CA ALA A 182 -4.93 3.48 -5.18
C ALA A 182 -4.44 2.07 -4.83
N GLU A 183 -3.73 1.92 -3.71
CA GLU A 183 -3.28 0.62 -3.19
C GLU A 183 -4.47 -0.19 -2.69
N GLU A 184 -5.42 0.47 -2.02
CA GLU A 184 -6.66 -0.10 -1.47
C GLU A 184 -7.71 -0.44 -2.55
N GLY A 185 -7.38 -0.15 -3.80
CA GLY A 185 -8.18 -0.41 -4.99
C GLY A 185 -8.78 0.86 -5.60
N PRO A 186 -8.70 0.99 -6.94
CA PRO A 186 -9.28 2.13 -7.64
C PRO A 186 -10.81 2.12 -7.57
N PRO A 187 -11.47 3.28 -7.75
CA PRO A 187 -12.91 3.36 -7.90
C PRO A 187 -13.45 2.43 -8.99
N GLU A 188 -14.72 2.01 -8.88
CA GLU A 188 -15.34 1.09 -9.84
C GLU A 188 -15.29 1.69 -11.26
N GLY A 189 -14.77 0.89 -12.20
CA GLY A 189 -14.59 1.29 -13.61
C GLY A 189 -13.29 2.03 -13.92
N GLU A 190 -12.48 2.37 -12.91
CA GLU A 190 -11.17 2.99 -13.09
C GLU A 190 -10.04 1.94 -13.02
N GLN A 191 -8.91 2.26 -13.64
CA GLN A 191 -7.64 1.56 -13.43
C GLN A 191 -6.82 2.35 -12.38
N GLY A 192 -5.87 1.70 -11.72
CA GLY A 192 -5.02 2.38 -10.73
C GLY A 192 -4.02 1.44 -10.08
N GLY A 193 -3.38 1.97 -9.04
CA GLY A 193 -2.47 1.25 -8.19
C GLY A 193 -1.20 0.77 -8.89
N ALA A 194 -0.50 -0.18 -8.26
CA ALA A 194 0.77 -0.72 -8.74
C ALA A 194 0.69 -1.28 -10.16
N LYS A 195 -0.43 -1.93 -10.52
CA LYS A 195 -0.62 -2.51 -11.85
C LYS A 195 -0.57 -1.46 -12.96
N LEU A 196 -1.18 -0.31 -12.74
CA LEU A 196 -1.15 0.79 -13.72
C LEU A 196 0.24 1.43 -13.77
N MET A 197 0.89 1.67 -12.62
CA MET A 197 2.27 2.17 -12.57
C MET A 197 3.26 1.26 -13.32
N VAL A 198 3.15 -0.06 -13.16
CA VAL A 198 3.97 -1.02 -13.91
C VAL A 198 3.70 -0.93 -15.41
N LYS A 199 2.44 -0.82 -15.82
CA LYS A 199 2.05 -0.66 -17.24
C LYS A 199 2.60 0.64 -17.85
N GLU A 200 2.69 1.70 -17.06
CA GLU A 200 3.27 2.99 -17.45
C GLU A 200 4.80 3.02 -17.38
N GLY A 201 5.45 1.90 -17.04
CA GLY A 201 6.90 1.73 -17.11
C GLY A 201 7.66 2.24 -15.88
N VAL A 202 6.99 2.49 -14.75
CA VAL A 202 7.65 3.03 -13.53
C VAL A 202 8.79 2.14 -13.05
N LEU A 203 8.68 0.82 -13.21
CA LEU A 203 9.70 -0.15 -12.82
C LEU A 203 10.70 -0.50 -13.92
N GLN A 204 10.60 0.14 -15.08
CA GLN A 204 11.60 -0.04 -16.13
C GLN A 204 12.98 0.39 -15.61
N ASP A 205 13.98 -0.43 -15.85
CA ASP A 205 15.38 -0.23 -15.44
C ASP A 205 15.62 -0.22 -13.91
N VAL A 206 14.64 -0.62 -13.11
CA VAL A 206 14.81 -0.78 -11.64
C VAL A 206 15.44 -2.13 -11.35
N ASP A 207 16.60 -2.11 -10.69
CA ASP A 207 17.35 -3.32 -10.33
C ASP A 207 16.80 -3.99 -9.05
N ALA A 208 16.30 -3.19 -8.11
CA ALA A 208 15.67 -3.68 -6.88
C ALA A 208 14.63 -2.68 -6.36
N ILE A 209 13.59 -3.18 -5.70
CA ILE A 209 12.55 -2.35 -5.07
C ILE A 209 12.34 -2.76 -3.62
N PHE A 210 12.21 -1.77 -2.74
CA PHE A 210 11.90 -1.94 -1.33
C PHE A 210 10.65 -1.16 -0.95
N GLY A 211 9.85 -1.76 -0.09
CA GLY A 211 8.72 -1.14 0.57
C GLY A 211 8.58 -1.72 1.98
N LEU A 212 7.88 -1.02 2.84
CA LEU A 212 7.50 -1.54 4.15
C LEU A 212 6.06 -1.16 4.45
N HIS A 213 5.43 -1.93 5.31
CA HIS A 213 4.10 -1.66 5.80
C HIS A 213 4.10 -1.59 7.33
N VAL A 214 3.46 -0.56 7.91
CA VAL A 214 3.24 -0.50 9.35
C VAL A 214 2.20 -1.54 9.75
N PHE A 215 2.41 -2.19 10.90
CA PHE A 215 1.50 -3.19 11.40
C PHE A 215 1.37 -3.08 12.92
N PRO A 216 0.21 -3.39 13.53
CA PRO A 216 0.08 -3.47 14.98
C PRO A 216 0.99 -4.57 15.54
N SER A 217 2.19 -4.18 15.98
CA SER A 217 3.21 -5.07 16.52
C SER A 217 4.00 -4.38 17.63
N ALA A 218 4.88 -5.10 18.30
CA ALA A 218 5.73 -4.50 19.32
C ALA A 218 6.57 -3.36 18.75
N LEU A 219 6.64 -2.24 19.49
CA LEU A 219 7.43 -1.07 19.08
C LEU A 219 8.91 -1.44 18.90
N GLY A 220 9.54 -0.84 17.88
CA GLY A 220 10.96 -1.06 17.59
C GLY A 220 11.25 -2.37 16.85
N THR A 221 10.24 -3.12 16.40
CA THR A 221 10.45 -4.34 15.62
C THR A 221 10.28 -4.09 14.13
N VAL A 222 11.16 -4.68 13.32
CA VAL A 222 11.02 -4.82 11.88
C VAL A 222 10.95 -6.31 11.59
N GLN A 223 9.94 -6.72 10.85
CA GLN A 223 9.72 -8.11 10.48
C GLN A 223 9.92 -8.29 8.99
N TYR A 224 10.60 -9.33 8.60
CA TYR A 224 10.75 -9.70 7.19
C TYR A 224 10.68 -11.22 7.05
N ARG A 225 10.43 -11.68 5.84
CA ARG A 225 10.35 -13.11 5.51
C ARG A 225 10.88 -13.34 4.11
N THR A 226 11.61 -14.42 3.92
CA THR A 226 11.97 -14.91 2.59
C THR A 226 10.74 -15.50 1.91
N GLY A 227 10.51 -15.16 0.66
CA GLY A 227 9.30 -15.52 -0.09
C GLY A 227 8.13 -14.60 0.23
N GLY A 228 6.91 -15.04 -0.04
CA GLY A 228 5.70 -14.23 0.15
C GLY A 228 5.47 -13.86 1.62
N ILE A 229 5.26 -12.58 1.91
CA ILE A 229 4.95 -12.07 3.25
C ILE A 229 3.53 -11.51 3.33
N MET A 230 3.00 -10.98 2.23
CA MET A 230 1.65 -10.43 2.15
C MET A 230 0.77 -11.33 1.30
N ALA A 231 -0.53 -11.29 1.53
CA ALA A 231 -1.47 -12.04 0.72
C ALA A 231 -1.87 -11.23 -0.53
N SER A 232 -1.95 -11.89 -1.69
CA SER A 232 -2.66 -11.32 -2.83
C SER A 232 -4.15 -11.19 -2.51
N SER A 233 -4.81 -10.18 -3.04
CA SER A 233 -6.25 -9.97 -2.92
C SER A 233 -6.90 -10.03 -4.31
N ASP A 234 -7.87 -10.91 -4.47
CA ASP A 234 -8.66 -11.03 -5.69
C ASP A 234 -10.14 -10.89 -5.37
N THR A 235 -10.76 -9.84 -5.86
CA THR A 235 -12.19 -9.62 -5.74
C THR A 235 -12.93 -10.42 -6.81
N PHE A 236 -14.02 -11.08 -6.45
CA PHE A 236 -14.88 -11.78 -7.38
C PHE A 236 -16.36 -11.49 -7.14
N LYS A 237 -17.14 -11.59 -8.21
CA LYS A 237 -18.58 -11.39 -8.21
C LYS A 237 -19.27 -12.64 -8.74
N ILE A 238 -20.26 -13.12 -8.00
CA ILE A 238 -21.09 -14.27 -8.41
C ILE A 238 -22.53 -13.76 -8.54
N LYS A 239 -23.11 -13.93 -9.73
CA LYS A 239 -24.54 -13.71 -9.95
C LYS A 239 -25.24 -15.03 -10.16
N VAL A 240 -26.11 -15.42 -9.22
CA VAL A 240 -26.95 -16.59 -9.27
C VAL A 240 -28.27 -16.21 -9.92
N LYS A 241 -28.52 -16.73 -11.10
CA LYS A 241 -29.80 -16.52 -11.83
C LYS A 241 -30.81 -17.56 -11.40
N GLY A 242 -31.95 -17.13 -10.94
CA GLY A 242 -33.11 -17.94 -10.60
C GLY A 242 -34.28 -17.74 -11.57
N ARG A 243 -35.46 -18.06 -11.08
CA ARG A 243 -36.72 -17.76 -11.74
C ARG A 243 -37.78 -17.44 -10.68
N GLN A 244 -38.29 -16.22 -10.72
CA GLN A 244 -39.23 -15.70 -9.75
C GLN A 244 -40.51 -16.56 -9.67
N THR A 245 -41.00 -16.70 -8.43
CA THR A 245 -42.29 -17.34 -8.15
C THR A 245 -42.80 -16.93 -6.77
N HIS A 246 -44.07 -17.26 -6.48
CA HIS A 246 -44.63 -17.11 -5.16
C HIS A 246 -43.93 -18.07 -4.15
N GLY A 247 -43.59 -17.55 -2.97
CA GLY A 247 -42.84 -18.34 -1.97
C GLY A 247 -43.52 -19.64 -1.50
N ALA A 248 -44.85 -19.75 -1.63
CA ALA A 248 -45.60 -20.97 -1.36
C ALA A 248 -45.65 -21.98 -2.53
N VAL A 249 -45.07 -21.62 -3.70
CA VAL A 249 -45.08 -22.46 -4.93
C VAL A 249 -43.65 -22.57 -5.47
N PRO A 250 -42.65 -23.01 -4.66
CA PRO A 250 -41.23 -22.99 -5.07
C PRO A 250 -40.95 -23.87 -6.30
N TRP A 251 -41.69 -24.96 -6.51
CA TRP A 251 -41.56 -25.83 -7.71
C TRP A 251 -41.92 -25.11 -9.03
N GLY A 252 -42.62 -23.98 -8.98
CA GLY A 252 -42.93 -23.15 -10.13
C GLY A 252 -41.78 -22.22 -10.56
N GLY A 253 -40.72 -22.12 -9.78
CA GLY A 253 -39.57 -21.27 -10.01
C GLY A 253 -38.23 -21.97 -9.89
N VAL A 254 -37.17 -21.18 -9.68
CA VAL A 254 -35.83 -21.62 -9.29
C VAL A 254 -35.34 -20.67 -8.21
N ASP A 255 -35.12 -21.17 -7.00
CA ASP A 255 -34.74 -20.35 -5.85
C ASP A 255 -33.24 -20.02 -5.86
N PRO A 256 -32.83 -18.80 -6.20
CA PRO A 256 -31.42 -18.42 -6.24
C PRO A 256 -30.84 -18.19 -4.83
N ILE A 257 -31.67 -17.95 -3.80
CA ILE A 257 -31.20 -17.74 -2.42
C ILE A 257 -30.68 -19.06 -1.85
N VAL A 258 -31.41 -20.17 -2.03
CA VAL A 258 -30.99 -21.49 -1.59
C VAL A 258 -29.71 -21.92 -2.33
N VAL A 259 -29.64 -21.68 -3.63
CA VAL A 259 -28.43 -21.98 -4.43
C VAL A 259 -27.24 -21.14 -3.95
N ALA A 260 -27.44 -19.84 -3.71
CA ALA A 260 -26.39 -18.97 -3.19
C ALA A 260 -25.85 -19.44 -1.83
N ALA A 261 -26.75 -19.87 -0.91
CA ALA A 261 -26.35 -20.41 0.38
C ALA A 261 -25.46 -21.67 0.22
N GLN A 262 -25.82 -22.57 -0.70
CA GLN A 262 -25.00 -23.75 -1.02
C GLN A 262 -23.65 -23.40 -1.63
N ILE A 263 -23.59 -22.39 -2.51
CA ILE A 263 -22.33 -21.89 -3.09
C ILE A 263 -21.43 -21.35 -1.97
N VAL A 264 -21.96 -20.55 -1.03
CA VAL A 264 -21.18 -20.05 0.11
C VAL A 264 -20.57 -21.21 0.91
N LEU A 265 -21.37 -22.21 1.27
CA LEU A 265 -20.87 -23.37 1.99
C LEU A 265 -19.83 -24.18 1.18
N GLY A 266 -20.07 -24.35 -0.13
CA GLY A 266 -19.14 -25.01 -1.01
C GLY A 266 -17.79 -24.29 -1.11
N LEU A 267 -17.78 -22.96 -1.24
CA LEU A 267 -16.55 -22.17 -1.31
C LEU A 267 -15.70 -22.31 -0.04
N GLN A 268 -16.31 -22.46 1.15
CA GLN A 268 -15.56 -22.67 2.39
C GLN A 268 -14.83 -24.03 2.43
N THR A 269 -15.18 -24.97 1.58
CA THR A 269 -14.47 -26.27 1.51
C THR A 269 -13.13 -26.15 0.78
N ILE A 270 -12.91 -25.11 -0.03
CA ILE A 270 -11.67 -24.91 -0.77
C ILE A 270 -10.49 -24.75 0.20
N PRO A 271 -10.46 -23.72 1.10
CA PRO A 271 -9.35 -23.56 2.04
C PRO A 271 -9.29 -24.69 3.09
N SER A 272 -10.44 -25.28 3.44
CA SER A 272 -10.48 -26.26 4.53
C SER A 272 -10.24 -27.72 4.09
N ARG A 273 -10.40 -28.08 2.80
CA ARG A 273 -10.37 -29.46 2.33
C ARG A 273 -9.55 -29.72 1.05
N GLN A 274 -9.19 -28.65 0.31
CA GLN A 274 -8.55 -28.81 -1.00
C GLN A 274 -7.15 -28.23 -1.07
N LEU A 275 -6.80 -27.33 -0.15
CA LEU A 275 -5.50 -26.67 -0.11
C LEU A 275 -4.66 -27.17 1.08
N ASP A 276 -3.36 -27.29 0.87
CA ASP A 276 -2.40 -27.45 1.94
C ASP A 276 -2.16 -26.11 2.63
N SER A 277 -2.84 -25.91 3.76
CA SER A 277 -2.76 -24.67 4.53
C SER A 277 -1.37 -24.39 5.14
N THR A 278 -0.49 -25.39 5.13
CA THR A 278 0.91 -25.23 5.62
C THR A 278 1.82 -24.64 4.55
N LEU A 279 1.50 -24.83 3.28
CA LEU A 279 2.26 -24.34 2.12
C LEU A 279 1.63 -23.09 1.50
N THR A 280 0.32 -23.12 1.26
CA THR A 280 -0.43 -22.08 0.58
C THR A 280 -1.67 -21.68 1.38
N PRO A 281 -1.51 -21.00 2.52
CA PRO A 281 -2.66 -20.52 3.28
C PRO A 281 -3.52 -19.59 2.44
N SER A 282 -4.82 -19.83 2.45
CA SER A 282 -5.77 -19.12 1.59
C SER A 282 -7.07 -18.89 2.38
N ILE A 283 -7.69 -17.75 2.13
CA ILE A 283 -9.00 -17.38 2.74
C ILE A 283 -9.93 -17.01 1.59
N VAL A 284 -11.16 -17.53 1.64
CA VAL A 284 -12.24 -17.14 0.73
C VAL A 284 -13.38 -16.57 1.53
N THR A 285 -13.74 -15.31 1.28
CA THR A 285 -14.78 -14.60 2.00
C THR A 285 -15.88 -14.17 1.05
N ILE A 286 -17.15 -14.37 1.42
CA ILE A 286 -18.27 -13.67 0.82
C ILE A 286 -18.64 -12.53 1.77
N GLY A 287 -18.30 -11.30 1.37
CA GLY A 287 -18.51 -10.10 2.18
C GLY A 287 -19.87 -9.44 2.00
N LYS A 288 -20.55 -9.72 0.87
CA LYS A 288 -21.86 -9.15 0.55
C LYS A 288 -22.73 -10.18 -0.17
N ILE A 289 -23.99 -10.28 0.26
CA ILE A 289 -25.06 -11.04 -0.43
C ILE A 289 -26.25 -10.10 -0.56
N GLN A 290 -26.80 -9.98 -1.76
CA GLN A 290 -27.97 -9.16 -2.04
C GLN A 290 -28.92 -9.87 -2.99
N GLY A 291 -30.20 -9.94 -2.61
CA GLY A 291 -31.26 -10.51 -3.46
C GLY A 291 -32.60 -10.51 -2.75
N GLY A 292 -33.68 -10.46 -3.53
CA GLY A 292 -35.04 -10.42 -3.04
C GLY A 292 -35.51 -9.05 -2.53
N VAL A 293 -36.82 -8.85 -2.53
CA VAL A 293 -37.47 -7.59 -2.10
C VAL A 293 -38.58 -7.83 -1.08
N ARG A 294 -39.09 -9.07 -0.97
CA ARG A 294 -40.20 -9.41 -0.07
C ARG A 294 -40.13 -10.87 0.37
N SER A 295 -40.51 -11.14 1.62
CA SER A 295 -40.38 -12.42 2.27
C SER A 295 -41.14 -13.59 1.62
N ASN A 296 -42.21 -13.33 0.86
CA ASN A 296 -43.04 -14.33 0.22
C ASN A 296 -42.86 -14.42 -1.32
N ILE A 297 -41.75 -13.90 -1.83
CA ILE A 297 -41.39 -13.95 -3.25
C ILE A 297 -40.00 -14.55 -3.39
N ILE A 298 -39.85 -15.62 -4.17
CA ILE A 298 -38.57 -16.11 -4.62
C ILE A 298 -38.05 -15.16 -5.73
N PRO A 299 -36.87 -14.56 -5.58
CA PRO A 299 -36.38 -13.56 -6.54
C PRO A 299 -35.86 -14.15 -7.84
N ASP A 300 -35.65 -13.27 -8.83
CA ASP A 300 -35.05 -13.66 -10.12
C ASP A 300 -33.54 -13.88 -10.03
N ASP A 301 -32.87 -13.21 -9.11
CA ASP A 301 -31.41 -13.37 -8.91
C ASP A 301 -30.95 -13.05 -7.50
N VAL A 302 -29.73 -13.50 -7.20
CA VAL A 302 -28.92 -13.12 -6.04
C VAL A 302 -27.53 -12.77 -6.53
N GLU A 303 -26.98 -11.67 -6.01
CA GLU A 303 -25.61 -11.24 -6.25
C GLU A 303 -24.76 -11.41 -4.99
N MET A 304 -23.56 -11.91 -5.15
CA MET A 304 -22.56 -12.05 -4.09
C MET A 304 -21.25 -11.38 -4.51
N LEU A 305 -20.63 -10.64 -3.60
CA LEU A 305 -19.27 -10.14 -3.75
C LEU A 305 -18.38 -10.85 -2.75
N GLY A 306 -17.26 -11.31 -3.22
CA GLY A 306 -16.29 -12.03 -2.41
C GLY A 306 -14.86 -11.57 -2.67
N ASP A 307 -14.00 -11.97 -1.75
CA ASP A 307 -12.57 -11.72 -1.77
C ASP A 307 -11.82 -13.04 -1.51
N ARG A 308 -10.77 -13.28 -2.28
CA ARG A 308 -9.85 -14.38 -2.05
C ARG A 308 -8.48 -13.82 -1.71
N LYS A 309 -7.94 -14.25 -0.58
CA LYS A 309 -6.56 -13.93 -0.17
C LYS A 309 -5.73 -15.20 -0.15
N SER A 310 -4.54 -15.15 -0.74
CA SER A 310 -3.57 -16.25 -0.67
C SER A 310 -2.16 -15.68 -0.59
N VAL A 311 -1.30 -16.32 0.20
CA VAL A 311 0.13 -15.98 0.23
C VAL A 311 0.73 -16.40 -1.12
N VAL A 312 1.43 -15.48 -1.78
CA VAL A 312 2.07 -15.67 -3.09
C VAL A 312 3.57 -15.61 -2.90
#